data_cb4e87ee995582b33a11144490a66db1
#
_entry.id   cb4e87ee995582b33a11144490a66db1
#
_cell.length_a   1.000
_cell.length_b   1.000
_cell.length_c   1.000
_cell.angle_alpha   90.00
_cell.angle_beta   90.00
_cell.angle_gamma   90.00
#
_symmetry.space_group_name_H-M   'P 1'
#
loop_
_entity.id
_entity.type
_entity.pdbx_description
1 polymer ?
#
loop_
_entity_poly.entity_id
_entity_poly.type
_entity_poly.pdbx_seq_one_letter_code
_entity_poly.pdbx_strand_id
1 'polypeptide(L)'
;EMCIRDRCARFRVRELRCERIRYLLYEPPDWDIEEAINGEAPLPVLFLHGLGFGVPQYVFAIRALLGVPGRARRPVLVPELPWMSHEFFSPEYLYPWQAPEAADTIESIVRLHGFERCGISVISHSMGTITHSFLIKRCTSMVRRSVLVDPVCFQLWVPEVCYRFLYKRADSFVELMLRYFVARELGIANTITRHFEWSSNVLLPNELPNANDPQRTRIFLAGSDTVLDAPGVQKYLARNGIVDTVTYVPGEHHGGTIMVPNRHLDDMVSWLDEGLSMEGDAIASLESSSTEAA
;
A
#
# COMPACT_ATOMS: atom_id res chain seq x y z
N GLU A 1 -21.47 0.56 -8.68
CA GLU A 1 -20.84 -0.10 -9.86
C GLU A 1 -20.96 0.74 -11.14
N MET A 2 -22.16 1.26 -11.51
CA MET A 2 -22.32 2.07 -12.74
C MET A 2 -21.42 3.30 -12.81
N CYS A 3 -21.26 4.05 -11.70
CA CYS A 3 -20.45 5.26 -11.65
C CYS A 3 -18.93 4.99 -11.80
N ILE A 4 -18.44 3.82 -11.39
CA ILE A 4 -17.04 3.41 -11.53
C ILE A 4 -16.80 2.96 -12.98
N ARG A 5 -17.69 2.16 -13.57
CA ARG A 5 -17.58 1.70 -14.96
C ARG A 5 -17.55 2.84 -15.98
N ASP A 6 -18.44 3.84 -15.85
CA ASP A 6 -18.44 4.99 -16.75
C ASP A 6 -17.17 5.84 -16.62
N ARG A 7 -16.60 5.93 -15.42
CA ARG A 7 -15.32 6.62 -15.19
C ARG A 7 -14.12 5.80 -15.66
N CYS A 8 -14.14 4.47 -15.48
CA CYS A 8 -13.13 3.58 -16.03
C CYS A 8 -13.03 3.70 -17.55
N ALA A 9 -14.15 3.78 -18.25
CA ALA A 9 -14.19 3.98 -19.70
C ALA A 9 -13.52 5.31 -20.12
N ARG A 10 -13.69 6.38 -19.33
CA ARG A 10 -13.08 7.69 -19.60
C ARG A 10 -11.56 7.70 -19.45
N PHE A 11 -11.02 6.90 -18.51
CA PHE A 11 -9.58 6.77 -18.25
C PHE A 11 -8.95 5.54 -18.93
N ARG A 12 -9.71 4.75 -19.71
CA ARG A 12 -9.26 3.48 -20.30
C ARG A 12 -8.73 2.50 -19.24
N VAL A 13 -9.29 2.52 -18.02
CA VAL A 13 -8.96 1.55 -16.98
C VAL A 13 -9.58 0.20 -17.36
N ARG A 14 -8.76 -0.83 -17.35
CA ARG A 14 -9.20 -2.22 -17.60
C ARG A 14 -9.42 -2.94 -16.26
N GLU A 15 -10.52 -3.64 -16.14
CA GLU A 15 -10.75 -4.61 -15.06
C GLU A 15 -10.26 -5.97 -15.56
N LEU A 16 -9.30 -6.54 -14.87
CA LEU A 16 -8.65 -7.80 -15.20
C LEU A 16 -8.71 -8.75 -14.01
N ARG A 17 -8.34 -10.01 -14.23
CA ARG A 17 -8.30 -11.03 -13.20
C ARG A 17 -7.07 -11.91 -13.35
N CYS A 18 -6.40 -12.17 -12.25
CA CYS A 18 -5.35 -13.16 -12.14
C CYS A 18 -5.72 -14.07 -10.97
N GLU A 19 -5.85 -15.38 -11.25
CA GLU A 19 -6.36 -16.35 -10.28
C GLU A 19 -7.71 -15.90 -9.70
N ARG A 20 -7.74 -15.58 -8.39
CA ARG A 20 -8.94 -15.14 -7.67
C ARG A 20 -8.95 -13.64 -7.37
N ILE A 21 -7.86 -12.92 -7.68
CA ILE A 21 -7.76 -11.48 -7.48
C ILE A 21 -8.22 -10.74 -8.75
N ARG A 22 -9.24 -9.90 -8.59
CA ARG A 22 -9.59 -8.88 -9.59
C ARG A 22 -8.69 -7.69 -9.37
N TYR A 23 -8.32 -6.99 -10.43
CA TYR A 23 -7.54 -5.78 -10.34
C TYR A 23 -7.88 -4.79 -11.45
N LEU A 24 -7.75 -3.52 -11.12
CA LEU A 24 -7.84 -2.45 -12.08
C LEU A 24 -6.45 -2.14 -12.61
N LEU A 25 -6.33 -2.00 -13.91
CA LEU A 25 -5.09 -1.60 -14.57
C LEU A 25 -5.33 -0.42 -15.49
N TYR A 26 -4.55 0.62 -15.31
CA TYR A 26 -4.39 1.72 -16.22
C TYR A 26 -2.97 1.74 -16.76
N GLU A 27 -2.84 1.82 -18.08
CA GLU A 27 -1.55 2.00 -18.77
C GLU A 27 -1.67 3.23 -19.68
N PRO A 28 -0.88 4.28 -19.43
CA PRO A 28 -0.83 5.43 -20.33
C PRO A 28 -0.29 5.00 -21.71
N PRO A 29 -0.86 5.50 -22.81
CA PRO A 29 -0.43 5.12 -24.16
C PRO A 29 1.01 5.56 -24.49
N ASP A 30 1.47 6.61 -23.83
CA ASP A 30 2.78 7.23 -24.07
C ASP A 30 3.84 6.82 -23.02
N TRP A 31 3.52 5.87 -22.11
CA TRP A 31 4.49 5.37 -21.13
C TRP A 31 5.31 4.24 -21.73
N ASP A 32 6.61 4.34 -21.59
CA ASP A 32 7.58 3.35 -22.08
C ASP A 32 8.37 2.72 -20.93
N ILE A 33 8.50 1.39 -20.97
CA ILE A 33 9.19 0.63 -19.93
C ILE A 33 10.69 0.83 -19.96
N GLU A 34 11.29 1.04 -21.13
CA GLU A 34 12.73 1.26 -21.25
C GLU A 34 13.11 2.64 -20.70
N GLU A 35 12.27 3.65 -20.90
CA GLU A 35 12.44 4.96 -20.25
C GLU A 35 12.34 4.83 -18.72
N ALA A 36 11.41 3.99 -18.21
CA ALA A 36 11.30 3.74 -16.77
C ALA A 36 12.51 2.96 -16.21
N ILE A 37 13.07 2.02 -16.96
CA ILE A 37 14.31 1.32 -16.60
C ILE A 37 15.48 2.32 -16.50
N ASN A 38 15.55 3.28 -17.42
CA ASN A 38 16.60 4.32 -17.43
C ASN A 38 16.38 5.45 -16.42
N GLY A 39 15.23 5.46 -15.71
CA GLY A 39 14.86 6.51 -14.76
C GLY A 39 14.33 7.79 -15.40
N GLU A 40 14.03 7.77 -16.70
CA GLU A 40 13.50 8.90 -17.47
C GLU A 40 11.98 8.99 -17.37
N ALA A 41 11.28 7.86 -17.15
CA ALA A 41 9.85 7.82 -16.88
C ALA A 41 9.55 7.33 -15.44
N PRO A 42 8.40 7.72 -14.86
CA PRO A 42 7.98 7.26 -13.56
C PRO A 42 7.71 5.74 -13.54
N LEU A 43 8.00 5.10 -12.40
CA LEU A 43 7.71 3.67 -12.18
C LEU A 43 6.22 3.38 -12.13
N PRO A 44 5.76 2.18 -12.56
CA PRO A 44 4.40 1.72 -12.33
C PRO A 44 4.04 1.76 -10.84
N VAL A 45 2.82 2.15 -10.52
CA VAL A 45 2.32 2.23 -9.15
C VAL A 45 1.39 1.08 -8.85
N LEU A 46 1.71 0.33 -7.81
CA LEU A 46 0.84 -0.65 -7.17
C LEU A 46 0.17 0.00 -5.96
N PHE A 47 -1.17 0.05 -5.93
CA PHE A 47 -1.94 0.56 -4.82
C PHE A 47 -2.58 -0.57 -4.01
N LEU A 48 -2.24 -0.68 -2.72
CA LEU A 48 -2.76 -1.69 -1.79
C LEU A 48 -3.69 -1.05 -0.77
N HIS A 49 -4.97 -1.36 -0.87
CA HIS A 49 -6.01 -0.78 -0.01
C HIS A 49 -6.04 -1.42 1.39
N GLY A 50 -6.62 -0.72 2.38
CA GLY A 50 -6.89 -1.21 3.73
C GLY A 50 -8.26 -1.88 3.86
N LEU A 51 -8.62 -2.25 5.10
CA LEU A 51 -9.93 -2.80 5.43
C LEU A 51 -11.07 -1.81 5.17
N GLY A 52 -12.23 -2.31 4.76
CA GLY A 52 -13.46 -1.54 4.61
C GLY A 52 -14.19 -1.83 3.32
N PHE A 53 -14.64 -0.79 2.60
CA PHE A 53 -15.37 -0.94 1.34
C PHE A 53 -14.49 -1.31 0.14
N GLY A 54 -13.21 -1.58 0.36
CA GLY A 54 -12.25 -1.88 -0.71
C GLY A 54 -11.92 -0.64 -1.57
N VAL A 55 -11.77 -0.86 -2.87
CA VAL A 55 -11.37 0.18 -3.84
C VAL A 55 -12.26 1.44 -3.80
N PRO A 56 -13.61 1.37 -3.64
CA PRO A 56 -14.48 2.54 -3.61
C PRO A 56 -14.13 3.60 -2.57
N GLN A 57 -13.63 3.23 -1.40
CA GLN A 57 -13.25 4.21 -0.36
C GLN A 57 -12.03 5.06 -0.73
N TYR A 58 -11.24 4.62 -1.73
CA TYR A 58 -10.04 5.32 -2.21
C TYR A 58 -10.25 6.05 -3.54
N VAL A 59 -11.49 6.36 -3.89
CA VAL A 59 -11.82 7.00 -5.17
C VAL A 59 -11.02 8.28 -5.43
N PHE A 60 -10.72 9.06 -4.39
CA PHE A 60 -9.93 10.29 -4.51
C PHE A 60 -8.45 9.98 -4.73
N ALA A 61 -7.87 9.03 -3.99
CA ALA A 61 -6.49 8.60 -4.19
C ALA A 61 -6.29 8.00 -5.58
N ILE A 62 -7.16 7.08 -5.99
CA ILE A 62 -7.09 6.47 -7.32
C ILE A 62 -7.25 7.52 -8.41
N ARG A 63 -8.19 8.47 -8.25
CA ARG A 63 -8.36 9.57 -9.20
C ARG A 63 -7.12 10.46 -9.27
N ALA A 64 -6.47 10.75 -8.15
CA ALA A 64 -5.24 11.52 -8.10
C ALA A 64 -4.10 10.76 -8.79
N LEU A 65 -3.98 9.44 -8.53
CA LEU A 65 -3.00 8.57 -9.18
C LEU A 65 -3.21 8.46 -10.70
N LEU A 66 -4.46 8.38 -11.17
CA LEU A 66 -4.77 8.38 -12.60
C LEU A 66 -4.54 9.75 -13.26
N GLY A 67 -4.49 10.82 -12.47
CA GLY A 67 -4.26 12.17 -12.95
C GLY A 67 -5.41 12.72 -13.80
N VAL A 68 -5.08 13.64 -14.72
CA VAL A 68 -6.02 14.17 -15.71
C VAL A 68 -5.98 13.26 -16.94
N PRO A 69 -7.13 12.96 -17.59
CA PRO A 69 -7.14 12.19 -18.84
C PRO A 69 -6.14 12.74 -19.86
N GLY A 70 -5.26 11.88 -20.37
CA GLY A 70 -4.19 12.25 -21.31
C GLY A 70 -2.93 12.85 -20.68
N ARG A 71 -2.83 12.89 -19.34
CA ARG A 71 -1.63 13.37 -18.62
C ARG A 71 -1.14 12.43 -17.52
N ALA A 72 -1.77 11.28 -17.34
CA ALA A 72 -1.24 10.28 -16.42
C ALA A 72 0.10 9.75 -16.94
N ARG A 73 1.12 9.80 -16.10
CA ARG A 73 2.51 9.60 -16.53
C ARG A 73 3.01 8.18 -16.35
N ARG A 74 2.24 7.32 -15.64
CA ARG A 74 2.68 5.98 -15.24
C ARG A 74 1.52 4.99 -15.19
N PRO A 75 1.78 3.69 -15.33
CA PRO A 75 0.79 2.64 -15.08
C PRO A 75 0.35 2.65 -13.61
N VAL A 76 -0.93 2.33 -13.39
CA VAL A 76 -1.51 2.17 -12.05
C VAL A 76 -2.22 0.84 -11.97
N LEU A 77 -1.84 0.04 -10.99
CA LEU A 77 -2.36 -1.28 -10.71
C LEU A 77 -3.01 -1.29 -9.32
N VAL A 78 -4.30 -1.67 -9.26
CA VAL A 78 -5.07 -1.68 -8.02
C VAL A 78 -5.72 -3.05 -7.85
N PRO A 79 -5.08 -4.01 -7.14
CA PRO A 79 -5.71 -5.27 -6.81
C PRO A 79 -6.84 -5.06 -5.79
N GLU A 80 -7.89 -5.83 -5.93
CA GLU A 80 -9.03 -5.87 -5.04
C GLU A 80 -8.94 -7.14 -4.19
N LEU A 81 -8.84 -6.97 -2.87
CA LEU A 81 -8.65 -8.07 -1.92
C LEU A 81 -9.98 -8.40 -1.23
N PRO A 82 -10.68 -9.47 -1.64
CA PRO A 82 -12.05 -9.74 -1.19
C PRO A 82 -12.22 -9.87 0.32
N TRP A 83 -11.23 -10.45 1.01
CA TRP A 83 -11.24 -10.63 2.47
C TRP A 83 -10.97 -9.35 3.26
N MET A 84 -10.59 -8.26 2.57
CA MET A 84 -10.34 -6.94 3.14
C MET A 84 -11.43 -5.93 2.75
N SER A 85 -12.43 -6.37 1.94
CA SER A 85 -13.49 -5.55 1.39
C SER A 85 -14.85 -6.21 1.58
N HIS A 86 -15.94 -5.49 1.26
CA HIS A 86 -17.31 -6.01 1.37
C HIS A 86 -17.71 -6.85 0.13
N GLU A 87 -16.87 -7.80 -0.24
CA GLU A 87 -17.07 -8.71 -1.37
C GLU A 87 -17.90 -9.94 -0.97
N PHE A 88 -19.14 -9.73 -0.50
CA PHE A 88 -20.04 -10.75 0.10
C PHE A 88 -20.23 -12.01 -0.75
N PHE A 89 -20.08 -11.93 -2.07
CA PHE A 89 -20.29 -13.03 -3.00
C PHE A 89 -18.98 -13.74 -3.41
N SER A 90 -17.83 -13.29 -2.89
CA SER A 90 -16.57 -13.97 -3.10
C SER A 90 -16.38 -15.10 -2.09
N PRO A 91 -15.94 -16.30 -2.50
CA PRO A 91 -15.58 -17.36 -1.55
C PRO A 91 -14.51 -16.91 -0.53
N GLU A 92 -13.63 -16.04 -0.92
CA GLU A 92 -12.54 -15.50 -0.11
C GLU A 92 -13.04 -14.56 1.00
N TYR A 93 -14.28 -14.11 0.94
CA TYR A 93 -14.90 -13.28 1.98
C TYR A 93 -14.94 -14.00 3.35
N LEU A 94 -15.21 -15.32 3.37
CA LEU A 94 -15.19 -16.13 4.60
C LEU A 94 -13.96 -17.05 4.70
N TYR A 95 -13.25 -17.24 3.61
CA TYR A 95 -12.03 -18.06 3.54
C TYR A 95 -10.87 -17.19 3.02
N PRO A 96 -10.41 -16.24 3.86
CA PRO A 96 -9.41 -15.26 3.43
C PRO A 96 -8.07 -15.93 3.13
N TRP A 97 -7.40 -15.42 2.13
CA TRP A 97 -6.01 -15.75 1.91
C TRP A 97 -5.12 -15.14 2.98
N GLN A 98 -4.02 -15.82 3.26
CA GLN A 98 -2.97 -15.22 4.05
C GLN A 98 -2.20 -14.19 3.21
N ALA A 99 -1.55 -13.24 3.89
CA ALA A 99 -0.81 -12.18 3.20
C ALA A 99 0.31 -12.69 2.28
N PRO A 100 1.02 -13.80 2.56
CA PRO A 100 1.95 -14.41 1.62
C PRO A 100 1.31 -14.82 0.30
N GLU A 101 0.15 -15.49 0.34
CA GLU A 101 -0.58 -15.95 -0.87
C GLU A 101 -1.04 -14.76 -1.72
N ALA A 102 -1.52 -13.70 -1.05
CA ALA A 102 -1.88 -12.45 -1.72
C ALA A 102 -0.67 -11.80 -2.40
N ALA A 103 0.47 -11.77 -1.72
CA ALA A 103 1.70 -11.20 -2.26
C ALA A 103 2.20 -12.00 -3.47
N ASP A 104 2.11 -13.34 -3.44
CA ASP A 104 2.50 -14.21 -4.56
C ASP A 104 1.67 -13.93 -5.82
N THR A 105 0.35 -13.80 -5.64
CA THR A 105 -0.53 -13.49 -6.77
C THR A 105 -0.28 -12.06 -7.29
N ILE A 106 -0.06 -11.09 -6.41
CA ILE A 106 0.28 -9.72 -6.82
C ILE A 106 1.64 -9.68 -7.54
N GLU A 107 2.64 -10.41 -7.08
CA GLU A 107 3.91 -10.57 -7.80
C GLU A 107 3.68 -11.12 -9.21
N SER A 108 2.85 -12.16 -9.33
CA SER A 108 2.48 -12.75 -10.62
C SER A 108 1.79 -11.74 -11.54
N ILE A 109 0.91 -10.88 -11.00
CA ILE A 109 0.27 -9.80 -11.75
C ILE A 109 1.32 -8.78 -12.26
N VAL A 110 2.25 -8.35 -11.40
CA VAL A 110 3.31 -7.40 -11.78
C VAL A 110 4.17 -7.98 -12.91
N ARG A 111 4.54 -9.27 -12.81
CA ARG A 111 5.30 -9.99 -13.85
C ARG A 111 4.52 -10.18 -15.15
N LEU A 112 3.20 -10.45 -15.05
CA LEU A 112 2.32 -10.59 -16.23
C LEU A 112 2.33 -9.35 -17.13
N HIS A 113 2.54 -8.16 -16.52
CA HIS A 113 2.62 -6.89 -17.24
C HIS A 113 4.07 -6.44 -17.52
N GLY A 114 5.07 -7.24 -17.18
CA GLY A 114 6.49 -6.96 -17.40
C GLY A 114 7.06 -5.86 -16.49
N PHE A 115 6.30 -5.40 -15.50
CA PHE A 115 6.71 -4.29 -14.63
C PHE A 115 7.86 -4.63 -13.69
N GLU A 116 8.16 -5.92 -13.47
CA GLU A 116 9.34 -6.36 -12.70
C GLU A 116 10.65 -5.90 -13.34
N ARG A 117 10.69 -5.61 -14.64
CA ARG A 117 11.88 -5.17 -15.39
C ARG A 117 12.37 -3.80 -14.93
N CYS A 118 11.47 -2.86 -14.72
CA CYS A 118 11.79 -1.52 -14.20
C CYS A 118 11.60 -1.44 -12.68
N GLY A 119 10.88 -2.40 -12.07
CA GLY A 119 10.40 -2.34 -10.71
C GLY A 119 9.15 -1.47 -10.56
N ILE A 120 8.62 -1.42 -9.34
CA ILE A 120 7.37 -0.72 -9.03
C ILE A 120 7.53 0.21 -7.83
N SER A 121 6.70 1.25 -7.81
CA SER A 121 6.39 2.02 -6.60
C SER A 121 5.16 1.42 -5.93
N VAL A 122 5.22 1.11 -4.65
CA VAL A 122 4.08 0.57 -3.90
C VAL A 122 3.55 1.63 -2.94
N ILE A 123 2.27 1.94 -3.05
CA ILE A 123 1.55 2.75 -2.06
C ILE A 123 0.55 1.86 -1.34
N SER A 124 0.59 1.86 -0.02
CA SER A 124 -0.24 1.00 0.82
C SER A 124 -0.81 1.75 2.01
N HIS A 125 -2.03 1.42 2.38
CA HIS A 125 -2.70 2.02 3.53
C HIS A 125 -3.16 0.94 4.52
N SER A 126 -2.97 1.21 5.81
CA SER A 126 -3.52 0.39 6.89
C SER A 126 -3.18 -1.10 6.71
N MET A 127 -4.19 -1.97 6.64
CA MET A 127 -4.01 -3.42 6.42
C MET A 127 -3.28 -3.76 5.11
N GLY A 128 -3.37 -2.93 4.07
CA GLY A 128 -2.60 -3.09 2.83
C GLY A 128 -1.08 -3.08 3.05
N THR A 129 -0.60 -2.47 4.14
CA THR A 129 0.83 -2.46 4.50
C THR A 129 1.36 -3.85 4.91
N ILE A 130 0.48 -4.76 5.31
CA ILE A 130 0.84 -6.17 5.57
C ILE A 130 1.22 -6.86 4.25
N THR A 131 0.36 -6.78 3.23
CA THR A 131 0.66 -7.35 1.90
C THR A 131 1.90 -6.69 1.30
N HIS A 132 2.06 -5.37 1.47
CA HIS A 132 3.27 -4.64 1.08
C HIS A 132 4.53 -5.20 1.77
N SER A 133 4.46 -5.50 3.06
CA SER A 133 5.59 -6.06 3.80
C SER A 133 6.05 -7.41 3.25
N PHE A 134 5.11 -8.25 2.81
CA PHE A 134 5.45 -9.53 2.18
C PHE A 134 6.06 -9.35 0.79
N LEU A 135 5.59 -8.38 0.00
CA LEU A 135 6.23 -8.04 -1.29
C LEU A 135 7.67 -7.56 -1.07
N ILE A 136 7.93 -6.72 -0.06
CA ILE A 136 9.27 -6.28 0.31
C ILE A 136 10.15 -7.49 0.65
N LYS A 137 9.69 -8.39 1.52
CA LYS A 137 10.47 -9.54 1.99
C LYS A 137 10.78 -10.55 0.88
N ARG A 138 9.87 -10.74 -0.07
CA ARG A 138 10.01 -11.74 -1.13
C ARG A 138 10.68 -11.20 -2.39
N CYS A 139 10.35 -9.98 -2.75
CA CYS A 139 10.70 -9.38 -4.03
C CYS A 139 11.34 -8.00 -3.83
N THR A 140 12.37 -7.93 -2.97
CA THR A 140 13.03 -6.68 -2.59
C THR A 140 13.48 -5.86 -3.82
N SER A 141 14.04 -6.51 -4.83
CA SER A 141 14.50 -5.86 -6.06
C SER A 141 13.37 -5.28 -6.91
N MET A 142 12.16 -5.84 -6.80
CA MET A 142 10.99 -5.37 -7.54
C MET A 142 10.37 -4.11 -6.90
N VAL A 143 10.40 -4.01 -5.56
CA VAL A 143 9.86 -2.84 -4.84
C VAL A 143 10.93 -1.77 -4.74
N ARG A 144 10.87 -0.80 -5.65
CA ARG A 144 11.87 0.29 -5.76
C ARG A 144 11.55 1.50 -4.88
N ARG A 145 10.26 1.77 -4.69
CA ARG A 145 9.74 2.84 -3.83
C ARG A 145 8.61 2.33 -2.96
N SER A 146 8.56 2.79 -1.72
CA SER A 146 7.55 2.43 -0.72
C SER A 146 6.89 3.67 -0.13
N VAL A 147 5.56 3.76 -0.24
CA VAL A 147 4.74 4.71 0.53
C VAL A 147 3.85 3.90 1.47
N LEU A 148 4.08 4.06 2.77
CA LEU A 148 3.29 3.40 3.81
C LEU A 148 2.46 4.46 4.55
N VAL A 149 1.14 4.34 4.46
CA VAL A 149 0.19 5.28 5.09
C VAL A 149 -0.52 4.58 6.23
N ASP A 150 -0.40 5.15 7.43
CA ASP A 150 -0.93 4.61 8.68
C ASP A 150 -0.63 3.10 8.83
N PRO A 151 0.68 2.71 8.76
CA PRO A 151 1.09 1.34 8.60
C PRO A 151 0.85 0.52 9.88
N VAL A 152 0.00 -0.48 9.79
CA VAL A 152 -0.26 -1.44 10.88
C VAL A 152 0.78 -2.56 10.95
N CYS A 153 1.66 -2.70 9.94
CA CYS A 153 2.69 -3.74 9.92
C CYS A 153 3.80 -3.56 10.95
N PHE A 154 3.96 -2.36 11.52
CA PHE A 154 4.92 -2.11 12.59
C PHE A 154 4.34 -2.42 13.97
N GLN A 155 5.17 -2.96 14.86
CA GLN A 155 4.81 -3.21 16.27
C GLN A 155 3.55 -4.07 16.50
N LEU A 156 3.23 -5.03 15.62
CA LEU A 156 2.07 -5.91 15.83
C LEU A 156 2.17 -6.81 17.07
N TRP A 157 3.31 -6.86 17.73
CA TRP A 157 3.49 -7.55 19.02
C TRP A 157 2.93 -6.78 20.22
N VAL A 158 2.63 -5.48 20.07
CA VAL A 158 1.95 -4.71 21.10
C VAL A 158 0.43 -4.79 20.90
N PRO A 159 -0.36 -4.83 21.97
CA PRO A 159 -1.81 -5.10 21.88
C PRO A 159 -2.63 -3.94 21.35
N GLU A 160 -2.05 -2.75 21.20
CA GLU A 160 -2.77 -1.50 20.90
C GLU A 160 -3.60 -1.57 19.64
N VAL A 161 -3.05 -2.05 18.53
CA VAL A 161 -3.78 -2.15 17.26
C VAL A 161 -4.99 -3.11 17.40
N CYS A 162 -4.74 -4.30 17.97
CA CYS A 162 -5.78 -5.27 18.22
C CYS A 162 -6.86 -4.72 19.16
N TYR A 163 -6.44 -4.13 20.29
CA TYR A 163 -7.37 -3.58 21.28
C TYR A 163 -8.21 -2.44 20.71
N ARG A 164 -7.57 -1.46 20.07
CA ARG A 164 -8.25 -0.28 19.52
C ARG A 164 -9.23 -0.67 18.42
N PHE A 165 -8.84 -1.56 17.51
CA PHE A 165 -9.68 -1.97 16.39
C PHE A 165 -10.85 -2.87 16.82
N LEU A 166 -10.60 -3.88 17.67
CA LEU A 166 -11.61 -4.90 17.99
C LEU A 166 -12.40 -4.62 19.27
N TYR A 167 -11.77 -4.05 20.30
CA TYR A 167 -12.33 -4.04 21.66
C TYR A 167 -12.63 -2.66 22.22
N LYS A 168 -11.88 -1.61 21.85
CA LYS A 168 -12.12 -0.24 22.33
C LYS A 168 -13.57 0.17 22.02
N ARG A 169 -14.26 0.78 22.98
CA ARG A 169 -15.59 1.38 22.75
C ARG A 169 -15.44 2.59 21.82
N ALA A 170 -16.43 2.77 20.94
CA ALA A 170 -16.49 3.96 20.10
C ALA A 170 -16.88 5.19 20.96
N ASP A 171 -16.05 6.23 20.92
CA ASP A 171 -16.26 7.48 21.65
C ASP A 171 -16.72 8.61 20.72
N SER A 172 -16.76 8.36 19.41
CA SER A 172 -17.22 9.30 18.39
C SER A 172 -18.12 8.63 17.35
N PHE A 173 -18.85 9.44 16.58
CA PHE A 173 -19.66 8.93 15.46
C PHE A 173 -18.81 8.24 14.40
N VAL A 174 -17.63 8.78 14.10
CA VAL A 174 -16.70 8.20 13.11
C VAL A 174 -16.20 6.82 13.58
N GLU A 175 -15.80 6.70 14.86
CA GLU A 175 -15.42 5.41 15.43
C GLU A 175 -16.58 4.42 15.45
N LEU A 176 -17.81 4.89 15.71
CA LEU A 176 -19.00 4.04 15.65
C LEU A 176 -19.24 3.50 14.23
N MET A 177 -19.07 4.33 13.20
CA MET A 177 -19.19 3.92 11.80
C MET A 177 -18.06 2.95 11.41
N LEU A 178 -16.82 3.23 11.78
CA LEU A 178 -15.69 2.32 11.58
C LEU A 178 -15.93 0.96 12.25
N ARG A 179 -16.44 0.99 13.48
CA ARG A 179 -16.74 -0.22 14.23
C ARG A 179 -17.85 -1.04 13.58
N TYR A 180 -18.93 -0.40 13.13
CA TYR A 180 -20.09 -1.09 12.56
C TYR A 180 -19.79 -1.60 11.15
N PHE A 181 -19.26 -0.76 10.27
CA PHE A 181 -19.08 -1.08 8.87
C PHE A 181 -17.74 -1.77 8.56
N VAL A 182 -16.76 -1.73 9.46
CA VAL A 182 -15.46 -2.35 9.23
C VAL A 182 -15.14 -3.39 10.29
N ALA A 183 -14.91 -3.02 11.54
CA ALA A 183 -14.39 -3.93 12.56
C ALA A 183 -15.39 -5.05 12.96
N ARG A 184 -16.69 -4.83 12.81
CA ARG A 184 -17.78 -5.79 13.13
C ARG A 184 -18.46 -6.34 11.89
N GLU A 185 -18.04 -5.93 10.71
CA GLU A 185 -18.49 -6.54 9.49
C GLU A 185 -18.03 -8.02 9.45
N LEU A 186 -18.91 -8.92 8.99
CA LEU A 186 -18.75 -10.36 9.20
C LEU A 186 -17.45 -10.91 8.59
N GLY A 187 -17.15 -10.59 7.34
CA GLY A 187 -15.97 -11.09 6.64
C GLY A 187 -14.67 -10.52 7.23
N ILE A 188 -14.65 -9.22 7.47
CA ILE A 188 -13.51 -8.53 8.08
C ILE A 188 -13.28 -9.03 9.52
N ALA A 189 -14.33 -9.13 10.31
CA ALA A 189 -14.24 -9.66 11.67
C ALA A 189 -13.75 -11.11 11.67
N ASN A 190 -14.23 -11.95 10.76
CA ASN A 190 -13.75 -13.33 10.59
C ASN A 190 -12.26 -13.35 10.19
N THR A 191 -11.85 -12.54 9.24
CA THR A 191 -10.44 -12.42 8.81
C THR A 191 -9.55 -12.06 9.99
N ILE A 192 -9.86 -10.97 10.70
CA ILE A 192 -8.98 -10.45 11.76
C ILE A 192 -8.98 -11.33 13.02
N THR A 193 -10.12 -11.94 13.38
CA THR A 193 -10.20 -12.71 14.64
C THR A 193 -9.83 -14.16 14.51
N ARG A 194 -9.86 -14.76 13.31
CA ARG A 194 -9.67 -16.19 13.10
C ARG A 194 -8.57 -16.56 12.13
N HIS A 195 -8.24 -15.66 11.21
CA HIS A 195 -7.33 -15.95 10.10
C HIS A 195 -6.10 -15.03 10.06
N PHE A 196 -6.01 -14.04 10.95
CA PHE A 196 -4.90 -13.11 10.98
C PHE A 196 -3.75 -13.60 11.87
N GLU A 197 -2.62 -13.84 11.27
CA GLU A 197 -1.39 -14.28 11.94
C GLU A 197 -0.58 -13.06 12.42
N TRP A 198 -0.79 -12.63 13.66
CA TRP A 198 -0.20 -11.40 14.21
C TRP A 198 1.34 -11.42 14.18
N SER A 199 1.97 -12.56 14.44
CA SER A 199 3.42 -12.67 14.52
C SER A 199 4.13 -12.65 13.18
N SER A 200 3.55 -13.26 12.14
CA SER A 200 4.15 -13.34 10.81
C SER A 200 3.98 -12.05 9.99
N ASN A 201 2.97 -11.25 10.34
CA ASN A 201 2.61 -10.02 9.61
C ASN A 201 3.41 -8.78 10.04
N VAL A 202 4.39 -8.93 10.93
CA VAL A 202 5.28 -7.83 11.36
C VAL A 202 6.29 -7.50 10.26
N LEU A 203 6.50 -6.20 10.04
CA LEU A 203 7.65 -5.67 9.30
C LEU A 203 8.63 -5.07 10.30
N LEU A 204 9.84 -5.61 10.35
CA LEU A 204 10.91 -5.04 11.17
C LEU A 204 11.59 -3.88 10.43
N PRO A 205 12.10 -2.85 11.13
CA PRO A 205 12.76 -1.70 10.49
C PRO A 205 13.91 -2.05 9.58
N ASN A 206 14.69 -3.07 9.91
CA ASN A 206 15.80 -3.56 9.09
C ASN A 206 15.37 -4.39 7.87
N GLU A 207 14.10 -4.79 7.79
CA GLU A 207 13.52 -5.46 6.62
C GLU A 207 12.99 -4.46 5.58
N LEU A 208 12.82 -3.17 5.95
CA LEU A 208 12.38 -2.13 5.02
C LEU A 208 13.60 -1.59 4.25
N PRO A 209 13.72 -1.90 2.95
CA PRO A 209 14.84 -1.42 2.16
C PRO A 209 14.76 0.09 2.00
N ASN A 210 15.93 0.74 2.02
CA ASN A 210 16.04 2.19 1.84
C ASN A 210 15.16 2.99 2.83
N ALA A 211 15.00 2.48 4.05
CA ALA A 211 14.10 3.07 5.07
C ALA A 211 14.41 4.54 5.39
N ASN A 212 15.67 4.98 5.21
CA ASN A 212 16.14 6.35 5.46
C ASN A 212 16.37 7.18 4.19
N ASP A 213 16.04 6.63 3.02
CA ASP A 213 16.15 7.36 1.76
C ASP A 213 14.81 8.01 1.38
N PRO A 214 14.65 9.36 1.48
CA PRO A 214 13.42 10.06 1.13
C PRO A 214 13.04 9.95 -0.35
N GLN A 215 13.96 9.53 -1.23
CA GLN A 215 13.67 9.27 -2.64
C GLN A 215 13.04 7.90 -2.86
N ARG A 216 13.17 6.99 -1.88
CA ARG A 216 12.71 5.60 -2.00
C ARG A 216 11.64 5.20 -0.99
N THR A 217 11.61 5.87 0.17
CA THR A 217 10.66 5.52 1.24
C THR A 217 9.97 6.77 1.79
N ARG A 218 8.65 6.68 1.97
CA ARG A 218 7.84 7.65 2.70
C ARG A 218 6.86 6.93 3.62
N ILE A 219 6.79 7.37 4.86
CA ILE A 219 5.89 6.82 5.88
C ILE A 219 5.05 7.97 6.43
N PHE A 220 3.73 7.85 6.34
CA PHE A 220 2.78 8.85 6.86
C PHE A 220 2.07 8.28 8.07
N LEU A 221 2.01 9.06 9.15
CA LEU A 221 1.38 8.71 10.41
C LEU A 221 0.35 9.77 10.80
N ALA A 222 -0.91 9.40 10.89
CA ALA A 222 -2.00 10.26 11.31
C ALA A 222 -1.97 10.45 12.83
N GLY A 223 -1.83 11.70 13.31
CA GLY A 223 -1.62 12.00 14.73
C GLY A 223 -2.83 11.76 15.62
N SER A 224 -4.04 11.78 15.08
CA SER A 224 -5.31 11.44 15.76
C SER A 224 -5.85 10.08 15.34
N ASP A 225 -4.96 9.15 14.99
CA ASP A 225 -5.32 7.79 14.59
C ASP A 225 -5.98 7.03 15.76
N THR A 226 -7.16 6.45 15.50
CA THR A 226 -7.91 5.67 16.48
C THR A 226 -7.65 4.17 16.40
N VAL A 227 -6.94 3.71 15.35
CA VAL A 227 -6.56 2.30 15.12
C VAL A 227 -5.12 2.06 15.53
N LEU A 228 -4.21 2.94 15.08
CA LEU A 228 -2.77 2.85 15.30
C LEU A 228 -2.32 3.74 16.46
N ASP A 229 -1.33 3.31 17.22
CA ASP A 229 -0.60 4.20 18.14
C ASP A 229 0.50 4.95 17.36
N ALA A 230 0.09 5.97 16.60
CA ALA A 230 0.99 6.72 15.73
C ALA A 230 2.21 7.32 16.46
N PRO A 231 2.08 7.92 17.69
CA PRO A 231 3.24 8.35 18.47
C PRO A 231 4.18 7.20 18.86
N GLY A 232 3.61 6.03 19.22
CA GLY A 232 4.38 4.83 19.55
C GLY A 232 5.16 4.30 18.35
N VAL A 233 4.53 4.22 17.19
CA VAL A 233 5.18 3.82 15.92
C VAL A 233 6.26 4.82 15.52
N GLN A 234 5.99 6.13 15.58
CA GLN A 234 7.00 7.15 15.31
C GLN A 234 8.25 6.99 16.20
N LYS A 235 8.04 6.82 17.51
CA LYS A 235 9.13 6.60 18.46
C LYS A 235 9.89 5.30 18.18
N TYR A 236 9.20 4.24 17.78
CA TYR A 236 9.81 2.96 17.42
C TYR A 236 10.69 3.10 16.18
N LEU A 237 10.20 3.72 15.13
CA LEU A 237 10.95 3.96 13.91
C LEU A 237 12.19 4.84 14.19
N ALA A 238 12.02 5.94 14.95
CA ALA A 238 13.13 6.83 15.32
C ALA A 238 14.21 6.12 16.14
N ARG A 239 13.84 5.21 17.06
CA ARG A 239 14.82 4.39 17.82
C ARG A 239 15.64 3.44 16.95
N ASN A 240 15.12 3.10 15.78
CA ASN A 240 15.79 2.28 14.78
C ASN A 240 16.44 3.12 13.66
N GLY A 241 16.56 4.44 13.88
CA GLY A 241 17.25 5.36 12.97
C GLY A 241 16.40 5.79 11.76
N ILE A 242 15.10 5.46 11.70
CA ILE A 242 14.20 5.86 10.61
C ILE A 242 13.49 7.15 11.04
N VAL A 243 13.93 8.28 10.52
CA VAL A 243 13.45 9.63 10.89
C VAL A 243 13.07 10.44 9.66
N ASP A 244 13.95 10.55 8.68
CA ASP A 244 13.83 11.51 7.57
C ASP A 244 12.71 11.14 6.59
N THR A 245 12.29 9.90 6.59
CA THR A 245 11.22 9.36 5.73
C THR A 245 9.85 9.36 6.41
N VAL A 246 9.77 9.75 7.70
CA VAL A 246 8.55 9.71 8.50
C VAL A 246 7.89 11.08 8.56
N THR A 247 6.67 11.18 8.05
CA THR A 247 5.81 12.37 8.15
C THR A 247 4.71 12.13 9.17
N TYR A 248 4.80 12.77 10.32
CA TYR A 248 3.72 12.78 11.33
C TYR A 248 2.78 13.95 11.06
N VAL A 249 1.47 13.68 10.94
CA VAL A 249 0.45 14.70 10.61
C VAL A 249 -0.47 14.92 11.81
N PRO A 250 -0.22 15.96 12.63
CA PRO A 250 -1.03 16.25 13.81
C PRO A 250 -2.50 16.47 13.44
N GLY A 251 -3.41 15.93 14.25
CA GLY A 251 -4.86 16.12 14.08
C GLY A 251 -5.50 15.33 12.95
N GLU A 252 -4.71 14.65 12.09
CA GLU A 252 -5.26 13.82 11.03
C GLU A 252 -5.74 12.47 11.60
N HIS A 253 -6.80 11.94 11.02
CA HIS A 253 -7.38 10.65 11.39
C HIS A 253 -6.88 9.53 10.48
N HIS A 254 -7.08 8.28 10.89
CA HIS A 254 -6.71 7.08 10.15
C HIS A 254 -7.19 7.13 8.70
N GLY A 255 -6.25 7.09 7.74
CA GLY A 255 -6.51 7.22 6.31
C GLY A 255 -6.79 8.63 5.80
N GLY A 256 -6.84 9.65 6.65
CA GLY A 256 -7.16 11.01 6.24
C GLY A 256 -6.17 11.59 5.24
N THR A 257 -4.90 11.20 5.31
CA THR A 257 -3.87 11.64 4.35
C THR A 257 -4.03 11.06 2.94
N ILE A 258 -4.82 9.99 2.75
CA ILE A 258 -4.94 9.29 1.46
C ILE A 258 -6.39 9.14 0.97
N MET A 259 -7.38 9.08 1.86
CA MET A 259 -8.78 8.84 1.46
C MET A 259 -9.53 10.09 1.04
N VAL A 260 -9.04 11.28 1.40
CA VAL A 260 -9.66 12.57 1.05
C VAL A 260 -8.66 13.47 0.33
N PRO A 261 -9.12 14.38 -0.55
CA PRO A 261 -8.23 15.34 -1.20
C PRO A 261 -7.56 16.26 -0.17
N ASN A 262 -6.24 16.26 -0.16
CA ASN A 262 -5.43 17.12 0.69
C ASN A 262 -4.01 17.23 0.14
N ARG A 263 -3.20 18.16 0.70
CA ARG A 263 -1.83 18.41 0.26
C ARG A 263 -0.92 17.17 0.34
N HIS A 264 -1.12 16.29 1.32
CA HIS A 264 -0.28 15.10 1.49
C HIS A 264 -0.52 14.08 0.38
N LEU A 265 -1.77 13.92 -0.07
CA LEU A 265 -2.09 13.11 -1.24
C LEU A 265 -1.45 13.70 -2.50
N ASP A 266 -1.53 15.02 -2.68
CA ASP A 266 -0.91 15.70 -3.83
C ASP A 266 0.63 15.55 -3.80
N ASP A 267 1.25 15.68 -2.64
CA ASP A 267 2.69 15.47 -2.44
C ASP A 267 3.11 14.02 -2.73
N MET A 268 2.31 13.02 -2.29
CA MET A 268 2.56 11.60 -2.61
C MET A 268 2.51 11.36 -4.11
N VAL A 269 1.49 11.89 -4.79
CA VAL A 269 1.31 11.71 -6.24
C VAL A 269 2.44 12.39 -7.00
N SER A 270 2.79 13.63 -6.64
CA SER A 270 3.91 14.36 -7.26
C SER A 270 5.23 13.61 -7.11
N TRP A 271 5.51 13.08 -5.93
CA TRP A 271 6.71 12.28 -5.67
C TRP A 271 6.74 10.98 -6.48
N LEU A 272 5.60 10.32 -6.68
CA LEU A 272 5.49 9.14 -7.53
C LEU A 272 5.64 9.46 -9.03
N ASP A 273 5.41 10.71 -9.43
CA ASP A 273 5.59 11.20 -10.81
C ASP A 273 7.06 11.51 -11.15
N GLU A 274 7.92 11.60 -10.15
CA GLU A 274 9.35 11.81 -10.36
C GLU A 274 10.02 10.52 -10.84
N GLY A 275 10.88 10.60 -11.86
CA GLY A 275 11.75 9.50 -12.27
C GLY A 275 12.68 9.09 -11.13
N LEU A 276 13.07 7.83 -11.08
CA LEU A 276 14.00 7.30 -10.08
C LEU A 276 15.36 7.08 -10.73
N SER A 277 16.39 7.86 -10.33
CA SER A 277 17.76 7.63 -10.78
C SER A 277 18.26 6.24 -10.38
N MET A 278 18.84 5.52 -11.34
CA MET A 278 19.36 4.16 -11.15
C MET A 278 20.80 4.13 -10.61
N GLU A 279 21.46 5.28 -10.49
CA GLU A 279 22.87 5.35 -10.09
C GLU A 279 23.15 4.77 -8.69
N GLY A 280 22.18 4.81 -7.78
CA GLY A 280 22.33 4.25 -6.43
C GLY A 280 22.34 2.71 -6.35
N ASP A 281 21.75 2.01 -7.33
CA ASP A 281 21.60 0.55 -7.28
C ASP A 281 22.83 -0.20 -7.80
N ALA A 282 23.59 0.43 -8.71
CA ALA A 282 24.85 -0.13 -9.20
C ALA A 282 25.90 -0.22 -8.10
N ILE A 283 25.91 0.75 -7.18
CA ILE A 283 26.85 0.79 -6.04
C ILE A 283 26.48 -0.27 -4.99
N ALA A 284 25.19 -0.40 -4.64
CA ALA A 284 24.72 -1.40 -3.67
C ALA A 284 24.94 -2.85 -4.15
N SER A 285 24.80 -3.11 -5.46
CA SER A 285 25.06 -4.44 -6.04
C SER A 285 26.56 -4.80 -6.08
N LEU A 286 27.43 -3.81 -6.19
CA LEU A 286 28.88 -4.01 -6.15
C LEU A 286 29.38 -4.25 -4.72
N GLU A 287 28.77 -3.59 -3.72
CA GLU A 287 29.12 -3.79 -2.31
C GLU A 287 28.63 -5.14 -1.77
N SER A 288 27.45 -5.62 -2.18
CA SER A 288 26.94 -6.94 -1.79
C SER A 288 27.76 -8.08 -2.40
N SER A 289 28.24 -7.94 -3.63
CA SER A 289 29.08 -8.96 -4.29
C SER A 289 30.50 -9.03 -3.72
N SER A 290 31.01 -7.96 -3.08
CA SER A 290 32.32 -7.93 -2.43
C SER A 290 32.30 -8.52 -1.01
N THR A 291 31.12 -8.60 -0.37
CA THR A 291 30.98 -9.15 1.00
C THR A 291 30.76 -10.67 1.01
N GLU A 292 30.28 -11.26 -0.10
CA GLU A 292 30.17 -12.72 -0.26
C GLU A 292 31.48 -13.41 -0.71
N ALA A 293 32.49 -12.62 -1.08
CA ALA A 293 33.77 -13.13 -1.55
C ALA A 293 34.92 -13.05 -0.50
N ALA A 294 34.63 -12.63 0.73
CA ALA A 294 35.55 -12.55 1.86
C ALA A 294 35.12 -13.48 2.99
#